data_19312a7030686cf0674412bb2c0d75f4
#
_entry.id   19312a7030686cf0674412bb2c0d75f4
#
_cell.length_a   1.000
_cell.length_b   1.000
_cell.length_c   1.000
_cell.angle_alpha   90.00
_cell.angle_beta   90.00
_cell.angle_gamma   90.00
#
_symmetry.space_group_name_H-M   'P 1'
#
loop_
_entity.id
_entity.type
_entity.pdbx_description
1 polymer ?
#
loop_
_entity_poly.entity_id
_entity_poly.type
_entity_poly.pdbx_seq_one_letter_code
_entity_poly.pdbx_strand_id
1 'polypeptide(L)'
;MKKQLDTELALIQHADILELTQAVLQSAPDCFWTMPASTSGKYHPAHSLGQGGLIRHTRAVVLFTVHLLEMQGTPSTHREFSIAIAAAILHDCCKKSDTEKHTAFDHPARAAQLILATAQDPGQAGMYPQDPQLHP
;
A
#
# COMPACT_ATOMS: atom_id res chain seq x y z
N MET A 1 1.48 -11.81 -10.85
CA MET A 1 2.10 -10.91 -9.87
C MET A 1 1.08 -10.17 -9.01
N LYS A 2 0.05 -9.56 -9.61
CA LYS A 2 -1.01 -8.84 -8.87
C LYS A 2 -1.79 -9.71 -7.88
N LYS A 3 -1.83 -11.02 -8.08
CA LYS A 3 -2.51 -11.97 -7.17
C LYS A 3 -1.79 -12.18 -5.83
N GLN A 4 -0.57 -11.67 -5.68
CA GLN A 4 0.21 -11.88 -4.46
C GLN A 4 -0.38 -11.21 -3.22
N LEU A 5 -1.27 -10.22 -3.38
CA LEU A 5 -1.93 -9.50 -2.29
C LEU A 5 -3.45 -9.74 -2.26
N ASP A 6 -3.96 -10.74 -2.95
CA ASP A 6 -5.40 -11.01 -3.03
C ASP A 6 -6.01 -11.31 -1.65
N THR A 7 -5.30 -12.05 -0.80
CA THR A 7 -5.76 -12.34 0.57
C THR A 7 -5.89 -11.07 1.41
N GLU A 8 -4.94 -10.17 1.29
CA GLU A 8 -4.90 -8.90 2.01
C GLU A 8 -5.98 -7.95 1.48
N LEU A 9 -6.13 -7.86 0.16
CA LEU A 9 -7.18 -7.05 -0.46
C LEU A 9 -8.59 -7.52 -0.06
N ALA A 10 -8.79 -8.83 0.15
CA ALA A 10 -10.06 -9.38 0.58
C ALA A 10 -10.49 -8.91 1.98
N LEU A 11 -9.58 -8.37 2.79
CA LEU A 11 -9.89 -7.79 4.09
C LEU A 11 -10.57 -6.42 3.99
N ILE A 12 -10.49 -5.75 2.84
CA ILE A 12 -11.10 -4.46 2.61
C ILE A 12 -12.56 -4.67 2.20
N GLN A 13 -13.50 -4.40 3.11
CA GLN A 13 -14.92 -4.65 2.88
C GLN A 13 -15.65 -3.45 2.23
N HIS A 14 -15.06 -2.26 2.24
CA HIS A 14 -15.65 -1.09 1.61
C HIS A 14 -15.21 -1.01 0.14
N ALA A 15 -16.17 -1.10 -0.77
CA ALA A 15 -15.91 -1.22 -2.21
C ALA A 15 -15.11 -0.04 -2.79
N ASP A 16 -15.40 1.18 -2.35
CA ASP A 16 -14.68 2.38 -2.81
C ASP A 16 -13.20 2.36 -2.40
N ILE A 17 -12.91 1.93 -1.18
CA ILE A 17 -11.54 1.80 -0.68
C ILE A 17 -10.80 0.67 -1.40
N LEU A 18 -11.47 -0.45 -1.63
CA LEU A 18 -10.90 -1.57 -2.38
C LEU A 18 -10.56 -1.17 -3.82
N GLU A 19 -11.47 -0.49 -4.50
CA GLU A 19 -11.25 -0.03 -5.89
C GLU A 19 -10.06 0.93 -5.98
N LEU A 20 -9.98 1.90 -5.06
CA LEU A 20 -8.82 2.81 -5.02
C LEU A 20 -7.52 2.04 -4.78
N THR A 21 -7.51 1.14 -3.81
CA THR A 21 -6.32 0.35 -3.46
C THR A 21 -5.84 -0.46 -4.66
N GLN A 22 -6.76 -1.13 -5.35
CA GLN A 22 -6.44 -1.89 -6.56
C GLN A 22 -5.90 -0.99 -7.68
N ALA A 23 -6.50 0.18 -7.89
CA ALA A 23 -6.06 1.13 -8.90
C ALA A 23 -4.65 1.67 -8.62
N VAL A 24 -4.33 1.97 -7.35
CA VAL A 24 -2.99 2.39 -6.94
C VAL A 24 -1.98 1.27 -7.18
N LEU A 25 -2.31 0.04 -6.82
CA LEU A 25 -1.42 -1.11 -7.04
C LEU A 25 -1.14 -1.34 -8.53
N GLN A 26 -2.11 -1.08 -9.40
CA GLN A 26 -1.89 -1.17 -10.85
C GLN A 26 -0.92 -0.13 -11.38
N SER A 27 -0.84 1.02 -10.72
CA SER A 27 0.05 2.13 -11.09
C SER A 27 1.38 2.09 -10.37
N ALA A 28 1.55 1.20 -9.38
CA ALA A 28 2.81 1.06 -8.66
C ALA A 28 3.92 0.56 -9.60
N PRO A 29 5.18 0.96 -9.37
CA PRO A 29 6.31 0.45 -10.15
C PRO A 29 6.38 -1.08 -10.13
N ASP A 30 6.79 -1.69 -11.22
CA ASP A 30 6.88 -3.15 -11.33
C ASP A 30 7.82 -3.75 -10.28
N CYS A 31 8.86 -3.01 -9.90
CA CYS A 31 9.80 -3.45 -8.88
C CYS A 31 9.17 -3.64 -7.49
N PHE A 32 8.03 -3.02 -7.20
CA PHE A 32 7.31 -3.27 -5.95
C PHE A 32 7.06 -4.77 -5.72
N TRP A 33 6.74 -5.49 -6.79
CA TRP A 33 6.38 -6.90 -6.71
C TRP A 33 7.56 -7.85 -6.57
N THR A 34 8.76 -7.40 -6.86
CA THR A 34 9.95 -8.27 -6.96
C THR A 34 11.11 -7.88 -6.06
N MET A 35 11.18 -6.60 -5.63
CA MET A 35 12.32 -6.10 -4.87
C MET A 35 12.33 -6.59 -3.42
N PRO A 36 13.49 -6.58 -2.74
CA PRO A 36 13.55 -6.77 -1.29
C PRO A 36 12.91 -5.58 -0.57
N ALA A 37 12.58 -5.76 0.71
CA ALA A 37 12.00 -4.70 1.54
C ALA A 37 12.94 -3.49 1.69
N SER A 38 14.25 -3.72 1.64
CA SER A 38 15.26 -2.67 1.61
C SER A 38 16.39 -3.10 0.68
N THR A 39 16.91 -2.16 -0.09
CA THR A 39 18.07 -2.40 -0.96
C THR A 39 19.36 -2.66 -0.19
N SER A 40 19.46 -2.18 1.06
CA SER A 40 20.62 -2.42 1.93
C SER A 40 20.50 -3.71 2.76
N GLY A 41 19.27 -4.20 3.00
CA GLY A 41 19.01 -5.34 3.89
C GLY A 41 19.28 -5.08 5.37
N LYS A 42 19.63 -3.85 5.75
CA LYS A 42 20.21 -3.52 7.06
C LYS A 42 19.22 -3.55 8.22
N TYR A 43 17.97 -3.22 7.96
CA TYR A 43 16.95 -2.95 8.99
C TYR A 43 15.73 -3.87 8.89
N HIS A 44 15.82 -4.93 8.11
CA HIS A 44 14.71 -5.85 7.87
C HIS A 44 15.07 -7.28 8.23
N PRO A 45 14.11 -8.08 8.74
CA PRO A 45 14.35 -9.49 9.03
C PRO A 45 14.58 -10.29 7.73
N ALA A 46 15.19 -11.48 7.89
CA ALA A 46 15.60 -12.30 6.76
C ALA A 46 14.46 -12.61 5.75
N HIS A 47 13.22 -12.79 6.23
CA HIS A 47 12.09 -13.10 5.36
C HIS A 47 11.72 -11.94 4.40
N SER A 48 12.13 -10.72 4.71
CA SER A 48 11.88 -9.53 3.87
C SER A 48 13.04 -9.23 2.91
N LEU A 49 14.11 -10.02 2.94
CA LEU A 49 15.26 -9.87 2.07
C LEU A 49 15.06 -10.67 0.77
N GLY A 50 15.84 -10.33 -0.24
CA GLY A 50 15.80 -11.02 -1.52
C GLY A 50 14.56 -10.73 -2.35
N GLN A 51 14.42 -11.49 -3.43
CA GLN A 51 13.32 -11.31 -4.38
C GLN A 51 11.97 -11.53 -3.71
N GLY A 52 11.04 -10.60 -3.95
CA GLY A 52 9.70 -10.63 -3.35
C GLY A 52 9.67 -10.26 -1.86
N GLY A 53 10.79 -9.82 -1.28
CA GLY A 53 10.88 -9.48 0.13
C GLY A 53 9.96 -8.33 0.54
N LEU A 54 9.76 -7.35 -0.34
CA LEU A 54 8.85 -6.23 -0.07
C LEU A 54 7.40 -6.68 0.03
N ILE A 55 6.96 -7.60 -0.81
CA ILE A 55 5.61 -8.17 -0.72
C ILE A 55 5.44 -8.95 0.58
N ARG A 56 6.43 -9.76 0.98
CA ARG A 56 6.37 -10.47 2.26
C ARG A 56 6.34 -9.52 3.45
N HIS A 57 7.12 -8.43 3.40
CA HIS A 57 7.07 -7.37 4.39
C HIS A 57 5.68 -6.71 4.43
N THR A 58 5.11 -6.37 3.29
CA THR A 58 3.78 -5.78 3.20
C THR A 58 2.71 -6.69 3.82
N ARG A 59 2.76 -7.99 3.53
CA ARG A 59 1.86 -8.97 4.16
C ARG A 59 2.00 -9.01 5.68
N ALA A 60 3.23 -8.97 6.18
CA ALA A 60 3.49 -8.94 7.63
C ALA A 60 2.91 -7.67 8.27
N VAL A 61 3.07 -6.51 7.63
CA VAL A 61 2.50 -5.24 8.12
C VAL A 61 0.97 -5.31 8.15
N VAL A 62 0.33 -5.88 7.14
CA VAL A 62 -1.12 -6.09 7.14
C VAL A 62 -1.54 -6.98 8.30
N LEU A 63 -0.84 -8.08 8.54
CA LEU A 63 -1.15 -9.00 9.65
C LEU A 63 -1.05 -8.30 11.01
N PHE A 64 0.01 -7.54 11.24
CA PHE A 64 0.15 -6.75 12.48
C PHE A 64 -0.93 -5.68 12.60
N THR A 65 -1.32 -5.05 11.50
CA THR A 65 -2.42 -4.08 11.47
C THR A 65 -3.74 -4.73 11.90
N VAL A 66 -4.05 -5.92 11.40
CA VAL A 66 -5.25 -6.68 11.80
C VAL A 66 -5.23 -6.94 13.31
N HIS A 67 -4.10 -7.42 13.85
CA HIS A 67 -3.98 -7.68 15.28
C HIS A 67 -4.19 -6.43 16.13
N LEU A 68 -3.62 -5.29 15.73
CA LEU A 68 -3.81 -4.03 16.44
C LEU A 68 -5.28 -3.58 16.41
N LEU A 69 -5.94 -3.70 15.27
CA LEU A 69 -7.35 -3.34 15.12
C LEU A 69 -8.24 -4.25 15.99
N GLU A 70 -7.96 -5.54 16.04
CA GLU A 70 -8.67 -6.49 16.91
C GLU A 70 -8.47 -6.14 18.39
N MET A 71 -7.26 -5.80 18.80
CA MET A 71 -6.96 -5.38 20.17
C MET A 71 -7.68 -4.09 20.56
N GLN A 72 -7.90 -3.18 19.61
CA GLN A 72 -8.67 -1.96 19.82
C GLN A 72 -10.18 -2.17 19.77
N GLY A 73 -10.64 -3.37 19.41
CA GLY A 73 -12.06 -3.68 19.26
C GLY A 73 -12.70 -3.06 18.02
N THR A 74 -11.91 -2.73 16.99
CA THR A 74 -12.42 -2.19 15.73
C THR A 74 -12.96 -3.32 14.85
N PRO A 75 -14.27 -3.38 14.58
CA PRO A 75 -14.83 -4.42 13.74
C PRO A 75 -14.34 -4.34 12.29
N SER A 76 -14.20 -5.50 11.64
CA SER A 76 -13.80 -5.57 10.23
C SER A 76 -14.78 -4.90 9.27
N THR A 77 -16.01 -4.66 9.71
CA THR A 77 -17.04 -3.97 8.94
C THR A 77 -16.94 -2.44 9.01
N HIS A 78 -16.14 -1.90 9.93
CA HIS A 78 -15.95 -0.46 10.04
C HIS A 78 -15.07 0.09 8.91
N ARG A 79 -15.39 1.31 8.48
CA ARG A 79 -14.64 1.99 7.43
C ARG A 79 -13.17 2.20 7.81
N GLU A 80 -12.91 2.52 9.08
CA GLU A 80 -11.57 2.68 9.63
C GLU A 80 -10.73 1.41 9.48
N PHE A 81 -11.34 0.23 9.63
CA PHE A 81 -10.65 -1.04 9.40
C PHE A 81 -10.16 -1.13 7.95
N SER A 82 -11.04 -0.88 6.98
CA SER A 82 -10.69 -0.90 5.56
C SER A 82 -9.61 0.13 5.21
N ILE A 83 -9.68 1.34 5.76
CA ILE A 83 -8.67 2.39 5.56
C ILE A 83 -7.32 1.95 6.10
N ALA A 84 -7.27 1.39 7.30
CA ALA A 84 -6.03 0.92 7.92
C ALA A 84 -5.39 -0.21 7.10
N ILE A 85 -6.17 -1.16 6.62
CA ILE A 85 -5.67 -2.25 5.76
C ILE A 85 -5.14 -1.69 4.44
N ALA A 86 -5.88 -0.79 3.80
CA ALA A 86 -5.43 -0.15 2.57
C ALA A 86 -4.11 0.61 2.77
N ALA A 87 -3.99 1.37 3.86
CA ALA A 87 -2.75 2.07 4.20
C ALA A 87 -1.58 1.11 4.41
N ALA A 88 -1.81 -0.02 5.09
CA ALA A 88 -0.79 -1.04 5.29
C ALA A 88 -0.31 -1.65 3.96
N ILE A 89 -1.23 -1.91 3.03
CA ILE A 89 -0.90 -2.45 1.70
C ILE A 89 -0.07 -1.44 0.89
N LEU A 90 -0.42 -0.17 0.96
CA LEU A 90 0.11 0.86 0.06
C LEU A 90 1.33 1.62 0.60
N HIS A 91 1.64 1.51 1.90
CA HIS A 91 2.63 2.40 2.54
C HIS A 91 4.01 2.39 1.88
N ASP A 92 4.43 1.26 1.32
CA ASP A 92 5.74 1.07 0.70
C ASP A 92 5.65 0.78 -0.81
N CYS A 93 4.51 1.06 -1.48
CA CYS A 93 4.33 0.71 -2.88
C CYS A 93 5.25 1.48 -3.84
N CYS A 94 5.85 2.57 -3.39
CA CYS A 94 6.75 3.42 -4.17
C CYS A 94 8.13 3.57 -3.51
N LYS A 95 8.74 2.47 -3.07
CA LYS A 95 10.07 2.49 -2.45
C LYS A 95 11.15 3.05 -3.38
N LYS A 96 11.03 2.76 -4.67
CA LYS A 96 11.87 3.32 -5.72
C LYS A 96 11.15 3.19 -7.06
N SER A 97 11.64 3.89 -8.08
CA SER A 97 11.22 3.63 -9.46
C SER A 97 11.92 2.39 -10.02
N ASP A 98 11.46 1.91 -11.18
CA ASP A 98 12.07 0.74 -11.82
C ASP A 98 13.51 1.00 -12.29
N THR A 99 13.89 2.26 -12.46
CA THR A 99 15.23 2.67 -12.91
C THR A 99 16.18 3.04 -11.78
N GLU A 100 15.68 3.32 -10.58
CA GLU A 100 16.52 3.63 -9.43
C GLU A 100 17.13 2.37 -8.82
N LYS A 101 18.38 2.47 -8.34
CA LYS A 101 19.08 1.33 -7.71
C LYS A 101 18.75 1.14 -6.25
N HIS A 102 18.47 2.23 -5.54
CA HIS A 102 18.29 2.24 -4.08
C HIS A 102 16.93 2.77 -3.69
N THR A 103 16.45 2.36 -2.50
CA THR A 103 15.25 2.90 -1.88
C THR A 103 15.35 4.43 -1.83
N ALA A 104 14.30 5.11 -2.32
CA ALA A 104 14.24 6.55 -2.30
C ALA A 104 14.02 7.05 -0.87
N PHE A 105 14.72 8.12 -0.50
CA PHE A 105 14.58 8.75 0.82
C PHE A 105 13.15 9.23 1.08
N ASP A 106 12.47 9.71 0.04
CA ASP A 106 11.13 10.28 0.10
C ASP A 106 10.02 9.27 -0.25
N HIS A 107 10.29 7.96 -0.15
CA HIS A 107 9.34 6.93 -0.59
C HIS A 107 7.95 7.01 0.09
N PRO A 108 7.81 7.42 1.36
CA PRO A 108 6.47 7.59 1.94
C PRO A 108 5.67 8.70 1.25
N ALA A 109 6.32 9.80 0.90
CA ALA A 109 5.69 10.90 0.16
C ALA A 109 5.29 10.47 -1.26
N ARG A 110 6.12 9.67 -1.92
CA ARG A 110 5.82 9.11 -3.25
C ARG A 110 4.58 8.23 -3.23
N ALA A 111 4.42 7.39 -2.22
CA ALA A 111 3.21 6.58 -2.06
C ALA A 111 1.97 7.45 -1.89
N ALA A 112 2.04 8.47 -1.03
CA ALA A 112 0.95 9.41 -0.82
C ALA A 112 0.59 10.16 -2.12
N GLN A 113 1.58 10.61 -2.87
CA GLN A 113 1.37 11.28 -4.16
C GLN A 113 0.70 10.36 -5.19
N LEU A 114 1.09 9.10 -5.25
CA LEU A 114 0.47 8.14 -6.15
C LEU A 114 -0.99 7.89 -5.78
N ILE A 115 -1.30 7.76 -4.50
CA ILE A 115 -2.68 7.60 -4.01
C ILE A 115 -3.52 8.81 -4.42
N LEU A 116 -3.03 10.02 -4.17
CA LEU A 116 -3.75 11.25 -4.53
C LEU A 116 -3.96 11.37 -6.03
N ALA A 117 -2.94 11.11 -6.84
CA ALA A 117 -3.04 11.17 -8.29
C ALA A 117 -4.04 10.14 -8.83
N THR A 118 -4.06 8.93 -8.26
CA THR A 118 -4.99 7.88 -8.64
C THR A 118 -6.43 8.25 -8.28
N ALA A 119 -6.64 8.84 -7.09
CA ALA A 119 -7.96 9.31 -6.65
C ALA A 119 -8.50 10.45 -7.54
N GLN A 120 -7.63 11.18 -8.21
CA GLN A 120 -7.98 12.27 -9.13
C GLN A 120 -8.14 11.80 -10.58
N ASP A 121 -7.85 10.54 -10.89
CA ASP A 121 -8.07 9.97 -12.22
C ASP A 121 -9.54 10.12 -12.60
N PRO A 122 -9.89 10.53 -13.86
CA PRO A 122 -11.29 10.68 -14.29
C PRO A 122 -12.16 9.45 -14.04
N GLY A 123 -11.58 8.24 -14.04
CA GLY A 123 -12.29 7.02 -13.69
C GLY A 123 -12.61 6.89 -12.20
N GLN A 124 -11.97 7.68 -11.34
CA GLN A 124 -12.10 7.66 -9.88
C GLN A 124 -12.65 8.98 -9.31
N ALA A 125 -12.75 10.01 -10.14
CA ALA A 125 -13.00 11.39 -9.69
C ALA A 125 -14.32 11.59 -8.92
N GLY A 126 -15.30 10.71 -9.08
CA GLY A 126 -16.57 10.77 -8.34
C GLY A 126 -16.55 10.04 -6.99
N MET A 127 -15.50 9.30 -6.69
CA MET A 127 -15.42 8.44 -5.49
C MET A 127 -14.88 9.15 -4.26
N TYR A 128 -14.04 10.18 -4.47
CA TYR A 128 -13.38 10.90 -3.38
C TYR A 128 -13.67 12.39 -3.50
N PRO A 129 -14.24 13.01 -2.45
CA PRO A 129 -14.38 14.46 -2.42
C PRO A 129 -13.00 15.10 -2.54
N GLN A 130 -12.87 16.01 -3.46
CA GLN A 130 -11.66 16.82 -3.57
C GLN A 130 -11.60 17.75 -2.36
N ASP A 131 -10.65 17.53 -1.45
CA ASP A 131 -10.37 18.48 -0.39
C ASP A 131 -9.42 19.53 -0.94
N PRO A 132 -9.87 20.80 -1.05
CA PRO A 132 -9.03 21.88 -1.60
C PRO A 132 -7.73 22.11 -0.80
N GLN A 133 -7.66 21.62 0.45
CA GLN A 133 -6.47 21.77 1.30
C GLN A 133 -5.41 20.69 1.03
N LEU A 134 -5.76 19.64 0.29
CA LEU A 134 -4.83 18.56 -0.07
C LEU A 134 -4.18 18.77 -1.44
N HIS A 135 -4.52 19.82 -2.15
CA HIS A 135 -3.89 20.19 -3.42
C HIS A 135 -2.80 21.23 -3.18
N PRO A 136 -1.55 20.98 -3.64
CA PRO A 136 -0.54 22.03 -3.64
C PRO A 136 -0.90 23.16 -4.59
#